data_090280fa6b1cb936ac4dcee55f09f0da
#
_entry.id   090280fa6b1cb936ac4dcee55f09f0da
#
_cell.length_a   1.000
_cell.length_b   1.000
_cell.length_c   1.000
_cell.angle_alpha   90.00
_cell.angle_beta   90.00
_cell.angle_gamma   90.00
#
_symmetry.space_group_name_H-M   'P 1'
#
loop_
_entity.id
_entity.type
_entity.pdbx_description
1 polymer ?
#
loop_
_entity_poly.entity_id
_entity_poly.type
_entity_poly.pdbx_seq_one_letter_code
_entity_poly.pdbx_strand_id
1 'polypeptide(L)'
;MKLKEVNLVQKGAFQESFLEADKQSLLLYYQNKGYIDAAVTDVVRETTYNAQKMRDELTITYVIKEGAQYLFDGMTIEGNVIFPTEQLQSLIKLKKGAIFNQTRFQESLAAIADLYYENGYTSNGFYPETNKNTETRLVSCVLHISEKPRSHIERILVTGNTKTKDYVILREIPLEPGDIFSKKKVETGLRSLYNLGFFSAVIPNIQNGSEENLVNLVVDVEERSTTAIEFGVTFSGVTDPSAWPVSLFANWKDSNFLGTGKTIGVNVTGSNDEQVLSFNFSDPWFLNKPLNFSAGFNIKHKALTALYYNYVPGGVNKSNYYMNYDQLSFGLEAALGKRWVWNFAAFTLTGGVANDFARNFYDNKLYVPVDTTVSDKYGKFGVQNSIWVKGALNARDVLFDPSKGWFASQQFKWTGLLPKLESEYFLRSDTKGEIYFTLLDKPMSETWNLKFVLAAYTGFSFLFPAQGSPIGKLNKLYIDGMFNGRGWASAGDQSSSLVGHAMWSSFAELRMPIAPGVFSLDFFTDVIAVKETPKKMFTELSGNDFFFSFGPGLRFSLPQFPLRLMWAWSFKMRDGAFEWNTSTKNTGKFVLSFNLTNQ
;
A
#
# COMPACT_ATOMS: atom_id res chain seq x y z
N MET A 1 -27.82 5.17 11.03
CA MET A 1 -28.91 5.75 10.21
C MET A 1 -28.32 6.31 8.92
N LYS A 2 -29.02 6.16 7.79
CA LYS A 2 -28.60 6.71 6.48
C LYS A 2 -29.11 8.11 6.25
N LEU A 3 -30.28 8.48 6.79
CA LEU A 3 -30.75 9.85 6.82
C LEU A 3 -29.97 10.63 7.88
N LYS A 4 -29.40 11.75 7.49
CA LYS A 4 -28.50 12.58 8.32
C LYS A 4 -28.92 14.03 8.29
N GLU A 5 -28.69 14.74 9.38
CA GLU A 5 -28.92 16.17 9.46
C GLU A 5 -28.01 16.95 8.50
N VAL A 6 -28.52 18.09 8.02
CA VAL A 6 -27.74 19.02 7.20
C VAL A 6 -26.75 19.76 8.08
N ASN A 7 -25.47 19.63 7.80
CA ASN A 7 -24.39 20.40 8.42
C ASN A 7 -23.37 20.87 7.37
N LEU A 8 -22.30 21.54 7.80
CA LEU A 8 -21.24 22.06 6.90
C LEU A 8 -20.60 21.01 5.98
N VAL A 9 -20.69 19.74 6.35
CA VAL A 9 -20.04 18.62 5.63
C VAL A 9 -21.07 17.72 4.93
N GLN A 10 -22.34 17.74 5.35
CA GLN A 10 -23.39 16.84 4.86
C GLN A 10 -24.57 17.63 4.26
N LYS A 11 -24.92 17.29 3.01
CA LYS A 11 -26.02 17.96 2.29
C LYS A 11 -27.42 17.47 2.64
N GLY A 12 -27.61 16.50 3.55
CA GLY A 12 -28.90 16.04 4.04
C GLY A 12 -29.91 15.75 2.94
N ALA A 13 -29.59 14.90 1.97
CA ALA A 13 -30.54 14.54 0.92
C ALA A 13 -31.55 13.49 1.45
N PHE A 14 -32.85 13.81 1.35
CA PHE A 14 -33.90 12.85 1.63
C PHE A 14 -34.04 11.85 0.48
N GLN A 15 -34.06 10.56 0.80
CA GLN A 15 -34.39 9.47 -0.11
C GLN A 15 -35.28 8.47 0.61
N GLU A 16 -36.37 8.06 -0.03
CA GLU A 16 -37.35 7.10 0.51
C GLU A 16 -36.70 5.75 0.88
N SER A 17 -35.75 5.30 0.07
CA SER A 17 -34.99 4.07 0.32
C SER A 17 -34.16 4.15 1.61
N PHE A 18 -33.71 5.35 2.02
CA PHE A 18 -32.98 5.54 3.27
C PHE A 18 -33.91 5.46 4.49
N LEU A 19 -35.15 5.90 4.34
CA LEU A 19 -36.16 5.79 5.39
C LEU A 19 -36.42 4.33 5.77
N GLU A 20 -36.62 3.46 4.80
CA GLU A 20 -36.83 2.02 5.05
C GLU A 20 -35.57 1.36 5.66
N ALA A 21 -34.39 1.75 5.17
CA ALA A 21 -33.13 1.27 5.74
C ALA A 21 -32.96 1.71 7.20
N ASP A 22 -33.38 2.93 7.52
CA ASP A 22 -33.32 3.47 8.90
C ASP A 22 -34.33 2.80 9.82
N LYS A 23 -35.56 2.50 9.36
CA LYS A 23 -36.51 1.66 10.11
C LYS A 23 -35.89 0.32 10.50
N GLN A 24 -35.31 -0.39 9.56
CA GLN A 24 -34.66 -1.67 9.83
C GLN A 24 -33.49 -1.54 10.81
N SER A 25 -32.70 -0.48 10.68
CA SER A 25 -31.59 -0.20 11.60
C SER A 25 -32.08 0.09 13.03
N LEU A 26 -33.19 0.84 13.19
CA LEU A 26 -33.81 1.11 14.46
C LEU A 26 -34.38 -0.17 15.10
N LEU A 27 -35.13 -0.98 14.34
CA LEU A 27 -35.64 -2.25 14.83
C LEU A 27 -34.51 -3.16 15.30
N LEU A 28 -33.44 -3.31 14.52
CA LEU A 28 -32.28 -4.11 14.90
C LEU A 28 -31.60 -3.56 16.16
N TYR A 29 -31.51 -2.22 16.31
CA TYR A 29 -30.98 -1.61 17.54
C TYR A 29 -31.78 -2.03 18.78
N TYR A 30 -33.12 -1.97 18.72
CA TYR A 30 -33.99 -2.41 19.83
C TYR A 30 -33.91 -3.93 20.07
N GLN A 31 -33.93 -4.74 19.02
CA GLN A 31 -33.75 -6.18 19.11
C GLN A 31 -32.39 -6.57 19.72
N ASN A 32 -31.35 -5.81 19.46
CA ASN A 32 -30.04 -5.98 20.09
C ASN A 32 -30.02 -5.58 21.58
N LYS A 33 -31.03 -4.85 22.04
CA LYS A 33 -31.27 -4.50 23.44
C LYS A 33 -32.29 -5.40 24.10
N GLY A 34 -32.71 -6.49 23.43
CA GLY A 34 -33.65 -7.48 23.95
C GLY A 34 -35.11 -7.17 23.69
N TYR A 35 -35.45 -6.08 23.02
CA TYR A 35 -36.84 -5.73 22.68
C TYR A 35 -37.24 -6.40 21.36
N ILE A 36 -37.49 -7.70 21.41
CA ILE A 36 -37.75 -8.53 20.22
C ILE A 36 -39.02 -8.09 19.49
N ASP A 37 -40.03 -7.62 20.26
CA ASP A 37 -41.32 -7.17 19.74
C ASP A 37 -41.34 -5.68 19.35
N ALA A 38 -40.18 -5.03 19.30
CA ALA A 38 -40.10 -3.63 18.90
C ALA A 38 -40.64 -3.44 17.48
N ALA A 39 -41.49 -2.44 17.32
CA ALA A 39 -42.08 -2.10 16.04
C ALA A 39 -42.05 -0.58 15.81
N VAL A 40 -41.74 -0.15 14.61
CA VAL A 40 -41.97 1.23 14.16
C VAL A 40 -43.44 1.32 13.75
N THR A 41 -44.27 1.96 14.58
CA THR A 41 -45.70 2.04 14.37
C THR A 41 -46.13 3.15 13.45
N ASP A 42 -45.32 4.22 13.36
CA ASP A 42 -45.59 5.35 12.47
C ASP A 42 -44.29 6.09 12.12
N VAL A 43 -44.32 6.83 11.02
CA VAL A 43 -43.24 7.73 10.59
C VAL A 43 -43.85 9.06 10.19
N VAL A 44 -43.86 9.99 11.12
CA VAL A 44 -44.41 11.33 10.92
C VAL A 44 -43.40 12.19 10.17
N ARG A 45 -43.86 12.93 9.16
CA ARG A 45 -43.05 13.83 8.34
C ARG A 45 -43.67 15.23 8.44
N GLU A 46 -42.88 16.19 8.91
CA GLU A 46 -43.29 17.59 9.04
C GLU A 46 -42.30 18.46 8.28
N THR A 47 -42.83 19.31 7.42
CA THR A 47 -42.02 20.29 6.71
C THR A 47 -42.30 21.69 7.31
N THR A 48 -41.27 22.34 7.79
CA THR A 48 -41.33 23.69 8.36
C THR A 48 -40.38 24.61 7.62
N TYR A 49 -40.88 25.84 7.29
CA TYR A 49 -40.03 26.85 6.67
C TYR A 49 -39.15 27.53 7.73
N ASN A 50 -37.84 27.37 7.60
CA ASN A 50 -36.88 28.06 8.46
C ASN A 50 -36.51 29.43 7.87
N ALA A 51 -37.09 30.49 8.41
CA ALA A 51 -36.88 31.86 7.91
C ALA A 51 -35.44 32.38 8.08
N GLN A 52 -34.70 31.87 9.06
CA GLN A 52 -33.30 32.28 9.28
C GLN A 52 -32.36 31.67 8.23
N LYS A 53 -32.66 30.45 7.79
CA LYS A 53 -31.88 29.71 6.78
C LYS A 53 -32.46 29.80 5.37
N MET A 54 -33.62 30.51 5.22
CA MET A 54 -34.37 30.64 3.96
C MET A 54 -34.57 29.33 3.19
N ARG A 55 -34.97 28.27 3.90
CA ARG A 55 -35.19 26.93 3.33
C ARG A 55 -36.25 26.15 4.10
N ASP A 56 -36.86 25.17 3.42
CA ASP A 56 -37.70 24.18 4.08
C ASP A 56 -36.83 23.15 4.81
N GLU A 57 -37.20 22.81 6.03
CA GLU A 57 -36.59 21.76 6.85
C GLU A 57 -37.62 20.63 7.04
N LEU A 58 -37.23 19.41 6.64
CA LEU A 58 -38.03 18.19 6.81
C LEU A 58 -37.62 17.51 8.12
N THR A 59 -38.54 17.43 9.06
CA THR A 59 -38.38 16.67 10.30
C THR A 59 -39.03 15.29 10.14
N ILE A 60 -38.28 14.22 10.42
CA ILE A 60 -38.76 12.85 10.37
C ILE A 60 -38.76 12.29 11.78
N THR A 61 -39.95 11.92 12.27
CA THR A 61 -40.15 11.34 13.60
C THR A 61 -40.58 9.89 13.48
N TYR A 62 -39.77 8.97 14.01
CA TYR A 62 -40.11 7.55 14.09
C TYR A 62 -40.84 7.28 15.42
N VAL A 63 -42.06 6.79 15.34
CA VAL A 63 -42.83 6.38 16.51
C VAL A 63 -42.56 4.89 16.74
N ILE A 64 -41.99 4.57 17.90
CA ILE A 64 -41.55 3.21 18.21
C ILE A 64 -42.33 2.67 19.38
N LYS A 65 -42.88 1.46 19.23
CA LYS A 65 -43.42 0.64 20.31
C LYS A 65 -42.34 -0.38 20.69
N GLU A 66 -41.72 -0.22 21.85
CA GLU A 66 -40.57 -1.03 22.26
C GLU A 66 -40.95 -2.48 22.60
N GLY A 67 -42.10 -2.69 23.25
CA GLY A 67 -42.48 -3.99 23.79
C GLY A 67 -41.76 -4.36 25.08
N ALA A 68 -41.73 -5.64 25.43
CA ALA A 68 -41.01 -6.13 26.61
C ALA A 68 -39.57 -6.49 26.28
N GLN A 69 -38.69 -6.30 27.27
CA GLN A 69 -37.30 -6.75 27.17
C GLN A 69 -37.18 -8.23 27.55
N TYR A 70 -36.48 -9.00 26.73
CA TYR A 70 -36.28 -10.44 26.93
C TYR A 70 -34.83 -10.78 27.25
N LEU A 71 -34.64 -11.82 28.06
CA LEU A 71 -33.37 -12.45 28.36
C LEU A 71 -33.23 -13.76 27.57
N PHE A 72 -32.02 -14.13 27.22
CA PHE A 72 -31.74 -15.39 26.54
C PHE A 72 -31.66 -16.54 27.52
N ASP A 73 -32.47 -17.59 27.33
CA ASP A 73 -32.52 -18.77 28.21
C ASP A 73 -31.60 -19.91 27.75
N GLY A 74 -31.03 -19.80 26.55
CA GLY A 74 -30.12 -20.80 26.01
C GLY A 74 -30.54 -21.31 24.64
N MET A 75 -29.63 -22.05 24.01
CA MET A 75 -29.84 -22.75 22.75
C MET A 75 -29.59 -24.25 22.95
N THR A 76 -30.57 -25.08 22.64
CA THR A 76 -30.43 -26.52 22.53
C THR A 76 -30.13 -26.87 21.07
N ILE A 77 -29.27 -27.85 20.83
CA ILE A 77 -28.92 -28.29 19.48
C ILE A 77 -29.29 -29.75 19.35
N GLU A 78 -30.03 -30.08 18.30
CA GLU A 78 -30.55 -31.42 18.05
C GLU A 78 -30.22 -31.87 16.61
N GLY A 79 -30.01 -33.18 16.42
CA GLY A 79 -29.73 -33.77 15.11
C GLY A 79 -28.28 -33.72 14.68
N ASN A 80 -27.38 -33.20 15.53
CA ASN A 80 -25.95 -33.18 15.27
C ASN A 80 -25.27 -34.50 15.67
N VAL A 81 -24.60 -35.15 14.72
CA VAL A 81 -23.79 -36.37 14.90
C VAL A 81 -22.36 -36.15 14.49
N ILE A 82 -22.11 -35.31 13.47
CA ILE A 82 -20.79 -35.03 12.86
C ILE A 82 -19.90 -34.26 13.84
N PHE A 83 -20.44 -33.23 14.47
CA PHE A 83 -19.70 -32.43 15.45
C PHE A 83 -20.33 -32.61 16.87
N PRO A 84 -19.48 -32.74 17.91
CA PRO A 84 -19.96 -32.83 19.30
C PRO A 84 -20.77 -31.58 19.70
N THR A 85 -21.82 -31.78 20.47
CA THR A 85 -22.72 -30.70 20.94
C THR A 85 -21.93 -29.61 21.70
N GLU A 86 -20.93 -30.00 22.51
CA GLU A 86 -20.08 -29.07 23.26
C GLU A 86 -19.29 -28.15 22.34
N GLN A 87 -18.79 -28.67 21.20
CA GLN A 87 -18.09 -27.85 20.19
C GLN A 87 -19.04 -26.84 19.58
N LEU A 88 -20.24 -27.24 19.20
CA LEU A 88 -21.23 -26.34 18.61
C LEU A 88 -21.70 -25.30 19.64
N GLN A 89 -21.91 -25.70 20.88
CA GLN A 89 -22.29 -24.79 21.98
C GLN A 89 -21.20 -23.72 22.23
N SER A 90 -19.91 -24.07 22.06
CA SER A 90 -18.80 -23.12 22.23
C SER A 90 -18.84 -21.96 21.23
N LEU A 91 -19.53 -22.12 20.10
CA LEU A 91 -19.70 -21.09 19.07
C LEU A 91 -20.81 -20.09 19.36
N ILE A 92 -21.64 -20.38 20.39
CA ILE A 92 -22.77 -19.52 20.76
C ILE A 92 -22.25 -18.28 21.48
N LYS A 93 -22.48 -17.12 20.88
CA LYS A 93 -22.01 -15.81 21.37
C LYS A 93 -22.90 -15.21 22.46
N LEU A 94 -24.06 -15.81 22.74
CA LEU A 94 -25.00 -15.41 23.76
C LEU A 94 -24.87 -16.31 24.99
N LYS A 95 -24.77 -15.70 26.18
CA LYS A 95 -24.78 -16.44 27.46
C LYS A 95 -26.19 -16.52 28.00
N LYS A 96 -26.54 -17.65 28.60
CA LYS A 96 -27.80 -17.83 29.33
C LYS A 96 -27.95 -16.76 30.43
N GLY A 97 -29.12 -16.12 30.51
CA GLY A 97 -29.43 -15.05 31.44
C GLY A 97 -29.00 -13.64 30.96
N ALA A 98 -28.26 -13.52 29.84
CA ALA A 98 -27.92 -12.22 29.26
C ALA A 98 -29.11 -11.61 28.49
N ILE A 99 -29.13 -10.30 28.34
CA ILE A 99 -30.09 -9.61 27.47
C ILE A 99 -29.99 -10.20 26.07
N PHE A 100 -31.16 -10.58 25.48
CA PHE A 100 -31.19 -11.09 24.12
C PHE A 100 -30.64 -10.07 23.12
N ASN A 101 -29.80 -10.53 22.20
CA ASN A 101 -29.20 -9.71 21.19
C ASN A 101 -29.33 -10.40 19.83
N GLN A 102 -30.11 -9.82 18.94
CA GLN A 102 -30.45 -10.41 17.64
C GLN A 102 -29.22 -10.62 16.77
N THR A 103 -28.30 -9.64 16.72
CA THR A 103 -27.07 -9.76 15.94
C THR A 103 -26.20 -10.92 16.44
N ARG A 104 -25.96 -11.01 17.74
CA ARG A 104 -25.19 -12.13 18.33
C ARG A 104 -25.84 -13.48 18.16
N PHE A 105 -27.18 -13.52 18.18
CA PHE A 105 -27.94 -14.73 17.90
C PHE A 105 -27.72 -15.21 16.47
N GLN A 106 -27.87 -14.33 15.48
CA GLN A 106 -27.61 -14.65 14.07
C GLN A 106 -26.14 -15.02 13.81
N GLU A 107 -25.22 -14.33 14.44
CA GLU A 107 -23.80 -14.66 14.38
C GLU A 107 -23.46 -16.03 14.96
N SER A 108 -24.23 -16.48 15.98
CA SER A 108 -24.06 -17.83 16.56
C SER A 108 -24.54 -18.91 15.59
N LEU A 109 -25.71 -18.71 14.97
CA LEU A 109 -26.24 -19.62 13.95
C LEU A 109 -25.29 -19.68 12.74
N ALA A 110 -24.80 -18.52 12.27
CA ALA A 110 -23.86 -18.45 11.18
C ALA A 110 -22.53 -19.17 11.50
N ALA A 111 -21.99 -19.01 12.72
CA ALA A 111 -20.76 -19.68 13.13
C ALA A 111 -20.90 -21.22 13.16
N ILE A 112 -22.08 -21.73 13.58
CA ILE A 112 -22.37 -23.16 13.53
C ILE A 112 -22.46 -23.64 12.07
N ALA A 113 -23.20 -22.95 11.23
CA ALA A 113 -23.30 -23.27 9.79
C ALA A 113 -21.93 -23.20 9.09
N ASP A 114 -21.13 -22.18 9.39
CA ASP A 114 -19.79 -22.00 8.84
C ASP A 114 -18.87 -23.17 9.19
N LEU A 115 -18.96 -23.72 10.41
CA LEU A 115 -18.18 -24.91 10.79
C LEU A 115 -18.51 -26.11 9.89
N TYR A 116 -19.78 -26.33 9.58
CA TYR A 116 -20.19 -27.40 8.66
C TYR A 116 -19.73 -27.12 7.24
N TYR A 117 -19.94 -25.91 6.72
CA TYR A 117 -19.52 -25.52 5.37
C TYR A 117 -18.00 -25.58 5.17
N GLU A 118 -17.21 -25.20 6.20
CA GLU A 118 -15.75 -25.33 6.14
C GLU A 118 -15.29 -26.77 6.01
N ASN A 119 -16.07 -27.71 6.53
CA ASN A 119 -15.76 -29.13 6.47
C ASN A 119 -16.48 -29.86 5.34
N GLY A 120 -17.07 -29.13 4.40
CA GLY A 120 -17.66 -29.65 3.17
C GLY A 120 -19.13 -30.05 3.26
N TYR A 121 -19.81 -29.76 4.34
CA TYR A 121 -21.23 -30.15 4.51
C TYR A 121 -22.16 -29.03 4.01
N THR A 122 -22.22 -28.84 2.70
CA THR A 122 -22.93 -27.71 2.07
C THR A 122 -24.44 -27.90 1.98
N SER A 123 -24.92 -29.13 2.03
CA SER A 123 -26.35 -29.49 1.89
C SER A 123 -27.08 -29.64 3.20
N ASN A 124 -26.43 -29.36 4.34
CA ASN A 124 -27.05 -29.46 5.67
C ASN A 124 -28.14 -28.40 5.83
N GLY A 125 -29.22 -28.80 6.50
CA GLY A 125 -30.29 -27.87 6.91
C GLY A 125 -30.09 -27.41 8.36
N PHE A 126 -30.34 -26.12 8.61
CA PHE A 126 -30.28 -25.50 9.93
C PHE A 126 -31.60 -24.78 10.19
N TYR A 127 -32.39 -25.31 11.14
CA TYR A 127 -33.76 -24.83 11.39
C TYR A 127 -33.86 -24.36 12.85
N PRO A 128 -33.66 -23.05 13.13
CA PRO A 128 -33.81 -22.51 14.46
C PRO A 128 -35.28 -22.30 14.79
N GLU A 129 -35.74 -22.95 15.85
CA GLU A 129 -37.06 -22.73 16.45
C GLU A 129 -36.90 -21.91 17.73
N THR A 130 -37.42 -20.67 17.72
CA THR A 130 -37.32 -19.75 18.86
C THR A 130 -38.63 -19.79 19.67
N ASN A 131 -38.53 -20.11 20.96
CA ASN A 131 -39.63 -20.14 21.90
C ASN A 131 -39.56 -18.92 22.83
N LYS A 132 -40.57 -18.05 22.74
CA LYS A 132 -40.71 -16.84 23.54
C LYS A 132 -41.75 -17.03 24.64
N ASN A 133 -41.33 -16.94 25.91
CA ASN A 133 -42.19 -16.92 27.04
C ASN A 133 -42.46 -15.49 27.51
N THR A 134 -43.69 -15.01 27.36
CA THR A 134 -44.11 -13.65 27.70
C THR A 134 -44.23 -13.40 29.20
N GLU A 135 -44.51 -14.44 29.99
CA GLU A 135 -44.64 -14.33 31.45
C GLU A 135 -43.26 -14.21 32.12
N THR A 136 -42.34 -15.10 31.74
CA THR A 136 -40.98 -15.11 32.31
C THR A 136 -40.03 -14.16 31.62
N ARG A 137 -40.42 -13.58 30.45
CA ARG A 137 -39.58 -12.74 29.57
C ARG A 137 -38.29 -13.44 29.15
N LEU A 138 -38.38 -14.75 28.88
CA LEU A 138 -37.27 -15.56 28.41
C LEU A 138 -37.48 -15.98 26.98
N VAL A 139 -36.33 -16.04 26.22
CA VAL A 139 -36.28 -16.59 24.86
C VAL A 139 -35.30 -17.74 24.84
N SER A 140 -35.77 -18.92 24.48
CA SER A 140 -34.95 -20.09 24.18
C SER A 140 -34.96 -20.39 22.68
N CYS A 141 -33.99 -21.14 22.21
CA CYS A 141 -33.94 -21.64 20.85
C CYS A 141 -33.62 -23.12 20.84
N VAL A 142 -34.30 -23.86 19.96
CA VAL A 142 -33.92 -25.23 19.59
C VAL A 142 -33.42 -25.16 18.14
N LEU A 143 -32.15 -25.49 17.92
CA LEU A 143 -31.58 -25.56 16.60
C LEU A 143 -31.61 -27.01 16.11
N HIS A 144 -32.50 -27.30 15.17
CA HIS A 144 -32.57 -28.60 14.51
C HIS A 144 -31.60 -28.64 13.34
N ILE A 145 -30.65 -29.58 13.33
CA ILE A 145 -29.67 -29.78 12.28
C ILE A 145 -30.04 -31.05 11.50
N SER A 146 -30.22 -30.90 10.18
CA SER A 146 -30.38 -32.03 9.27
C SER A 146 -29.07 -32.27 8.55
N GLU A 147 -28.28 -33.22 9.03
CA GLU A 147 -26.97 -33.53 8.47
C GLU A 147 -27.06 -34.33 7.17
N LYS A 148 -26.21 -33.99 6.22
CA LYS A 148 -26.08 -34.60 4.90
C LYS A 148 -24.63 -35.05 4.66
N PRO A 149 -24.37 -35.90 3.66
CA PRO A 149 -23.02 -36.29 3.30
C PRO A 149 -22.16 -35.09 2.96
N ARG A 150 -20.83 -35.28 3.10
CA ARG A 150 -19.82 -34.27 2.74
C ARG A 150 -19.80 -34.07 1.23
N SER A 151 -19.83 -32.82 0.81
CA SER A 151 -19.83 -32.41 -0.60
C SER A 151 -18.41 -32.28 -1.16
N HIS A 152 -18.23 -32.75 -2.37
CA HIS A 152 -16.99 -32.59 -3.15
C HIS A 152 -17.23 -31.69 -4.35
N ILE A 153 -16.20 -30.98 -4.78
CA ILE A 153 -16.24 -30.18 -6.00
C ILE A 153 -16.28 -31.12 -7.22
N GLU A 154 -17.34 -31.09 -8.00
CA GLU A 154 -17.40 -31.76 -9.28
C GLU A 154 -16.69 -30.95 -10.36
N ARG A 155 -17.06 -29.67 -10.48
CA ARG A 155 -16.49 -28.73 -11.45
C ARG A 155 -16.40 -27.33 -10.87
N ILE A 156 -15.44 -26.56 -11.39
CA ILE A 156 -15.37 -25.12 -11.21
C ILE A 156 -15.63 -24.48 -12.56
N LEU A 157 -16.71 -23.72 -12.66
CA LEU A 157 -17.17 -23.07 -13.88
C LEU A 157 -16.99 -21.56 -13.75
N VAL A 158 -16.61 -20.93 -14.84
CA VAL A 158 -16.47 -19.46 -14.91
C VAL A 158 -17.50 -18.93 -15.88
N THR A 159 -18.17 -17.85 -15.51
CA THR A 159 -19.15 -17.13 -16.35
C THR A 159 -18.90 -15.63 -16.29
N GLY A 160 -19.34 -14.89 -17.32
CA GLY A 160 -19.23 -13.44 -17.39
C GLY A 160 -17.88 -12.91 -17.89
N ASN A 161 -16.86 -13.75 -18.03
CA ASN A 161 -15.58 -13.35 -18.62
C ASN A 161 -15.65 -13.33 -20.14
N THR A 162 -15.30 -12.20 -20.73
CA THR A 162 -15.26 -12.01 -22.20
C THR A 162 -13.82 -11.82 -22.70
N LYS A 163 -13.01 -11.07 -21.96
CA LYS A 163 -11.60 -10.78 -22.26
C LYS A 163 -10.68 -11.76 -21.51
N THR A 164 -10.90 -11.90 -20.20
CA THR A 164 -10.03 -12.69 -19.32
C THR A 164 -10.19 -14.19 -19.61
N LYS A 165 -9.09 -14.89 -19.77
CA LYS A 165 -9.10 -16.33 -20.04
C LYS A 165 -9.45 -17.11 -18.76
N ASP A 166 -10.20 -18.21 -18.89
CA ASP A 166 -10.65 -19.04 -17.76
C ASP A 166 -9.52 -19.47 -16.83
N TYR A 167 -8.38 -19.89 -17.40
CA TYR A 167 -7.23 -20.34 -16.60
C TYR A 167 -6.67 -19.24 -15.68
N VAL A 168 -6.86 -17.95 -16.03
CA VAL A 168 -6.44 -16.81 -15.19
C VAL A 168 -7.30 -16.71 -13.94
N ILE A 169 -8.57 -17.07 -14.07
CA ILE A 169 -9.54 -17.07 -12.98
C ILE A 169 -9.36 -18.34 -12.13
N LEU A 170 -9.33 -19.50 -12.78
CA LEU A 170 -9.27 -20.79 -12.12
C LEU A 170 -8.01 -20.97 -11.25
N ARG A 171 -6.86 -20.47 -11.70
CA ARG A 171 -5.59 -20.58 -10.94
C ARG A 171 -5.56 -19.79 -9.62
N GLU A 172 -6.45 -18.82 -9.45
CA GLU A 172 -6.57 -18.03 -8.21
C GLU A 172 -7.46 -18.71 -7.16
N ILE A 173 -8.17 -19.76 -7.55
CA ILE A 173 -9.07 -20.51 -6.67
C ILE A 173 -8.30 -21.72 -6.11
N PRO A 174 -8.08 -21.80 -4.79
CA PRO A 174 -7.31 -22.88 -4.17
C PRO A 174 -8.17 -24.16 -3.96
N LEU A 175 -8.95 -24.54 -4.99
CA LEU A 175 -9.79 -25.72 -5.05
C LEU A 175 -9.66 -26.37 -6.43
N GLU A 176 -9.67 -27.69 -6.46
CA GLU A 176 -9.64 -28.49 -7.67
C GLU A 176 -10.84 -29.46 -7.70
N PRO A 177 -11.28 -29.95 -8.87
CA PRO A 177 -12.26 -31.02 -8.94
C PRO A 177 -11.84 -32.24 -8.12
N GLY A 178 -12.76 -32.78 -7.30
CA GLY A 178 -12.49 -33.85 -6.34
C GLY A 178 -12.17 -33.38 -4.92
N ASP A 179 -11.78 -32.11 -4.72
CA ASP A 179 -11.55 -31.56 -3.39
C ASP A 179 -12.85 -31.52 -2.57
N ILE A 180 -12.70 -31.63 -1.25
CA ILE A 180 -13.79 -31.33 -0.33
C ILE A 180 -14.11 -29.84 -0.44
N PHE A 181 -15.39 -29.50 -0.55
CA PHE A 181 -15.83 -28.10 -0.52
C PHE A 181 -15.37 -27.42 0.78
N SER A 182 -14.83 -26.21 0.66
CA SER A 182 -14.47 -25.38 1.81
C SER A 182 -14.83 -23.92 1.51
N LYS A 183 -15.72 -23.36 2.33
CA LYS A 183 -16.13 -21.95 2.26
C LYS A 183 -14.92 -21.01 2.32
N LYS A 184 -14.00 -21.26 3.24
CA LYS A 184 -12.77 -20.47 3.42
C LYS A 184 -11.87 -20.48 2.19
N LYS A 185 -11.71 -21.66 1.53
CA LYS A 185 -10.94 -21.75 0.28
C LYS A 185 -11.64 -20.96 -0.84
N VAL A 186 -12.98 -21.05 -0.95
CA VAL A 186 -13.76 -20.24 -1.90
C VAL A 186 -13.55 -18.75 -1.62
N GLU A 187 -13.77 -18.28 -0.39
CA GLU A 187 -13.58 -16.87 -0.02
C GLU A 187 -12.15 -16.38 -0.30
N THR A 188 -11.16 -17.25 -0.06
CA THR A 188 -9.76 -16.93 -0.37
C THR A 188 -9.55 -16.74 -1.88
N GLY A 189 -10.11 -17.63 -2.71
CA GLY A 189 -10.08 -17.50 -4.16
C GLY A 189 -10.78 -16.23 -4.66
N LEU A 190 -11.99 -15.95 -4.13
CA LEU A 190 -12.71 -14.73 -4.48
C LEU A 190 -11.95 -13.46 -4.13
N ARG A 191 -11.32 -13.43 -2.95
CA ARG A 191 -10.46 -12.32 -2.54
C ARG A 191 -9.26 -12.17 -3.46
N SER A 192 -8.63 -13.28 -3.87
CA SER A 192 -7.54 -13.26 -4.84
C SER A 192 -7.99 -12.69 -6.18
N LEU A 193 -9.13 -13.12 -6.70
CA LEU A 193 -9.72 -12.62 -7.94
C LEU A 193 -10.06 -11.12 -7.86
N TYR A 194 -10.67 -10.68 -6.77
CA TYR A 194 -10.94 -9.26 -6.54
C TYR A 194 -9.66 -8.42 -6.51
N ASN A 195 -8.60 -8.93 -5.88
CA ASN A 195 -7.31 -8.27 -5.78
C ASN A 195 -6.54 -8.18 -7.11
N LEU A 196 -6.88 -9.01 -8.12
CA LEU A 196 -6.34 -8.84 -9.47
C LEU A 196 -6.74 -7.49 -10.08
N GLY A 197 -7.89 -6.96 -9.65
CA GLY A 197 -8.40 -5.69 -10.15
C GLY A 197 -8.96 -5.77 -11.58
N PHE A 198 -9.27 -6.96 -12.09
CA PHE A 198 -9.84 -7.16 -13.42
C PHE A 198 -11.37 -7.15 -13.43
N PHE A 199 -11.98 -7.29 -12.25
CA PHE A 199 -13.42 -7.47 -12.08
C PHE A 199 -14.00 -6.37 -11.19
N SER A 200 -15.20 -5.91 -11.53
CA SER A 200 -16.05 -5.03 -10.71
C SER A 200 -16.85 -5.84 -9.70
N ALA A 201 -17.24 -7.07 -10.05
CA ALA A 201 -17.91 -8.02 -9.19
C ALA A 201 -17.36 -9.44 -9.40
N VAL A 202 -17.34 -10.24 -8.32
CA VAL A 202 -17.01 -11.67 -8.34
C VAL A 202 -17.99 -12.35 -7.40
N ILE A 203 -18.93 -13.13 -7.95
CA ILE A 203 -20.04 -13.72 -7.22
C ILE A 203 -19.94 -15.24 -7.31
N PRO A 204 -19.77 -15.95 -6.17
CA PRO A 204 -19.81 -17.39 -6.15
C PRO A 204 -21.26 -17.88 -6.15
N ASN A 205 -21.53 -18.90 -6.93
CA ASN A 205 -22.79 -19.64 -6.90
C ASN A 205 -22.49 -21.12 -6.78
N ILE A 206 -23.09 -21.78 -5.79
CA ILE A 206 -22.93 -23.21 -5.55
C ILE A 206 -24.16 -23.88 -6.14
N GLN A 207 -23.97 -24.75 -7.12
CA GLN A 207 -25.02 -25.52 -7.76
C GLN A 207 -24.87 -26.99 -7.41
N ASN A 208 -25.96 -27.73 -7.36
CA ASN A 208 -25.93 -29.16 -7.17
C ASN A 208 -25.18 -29.82 -8.36
N GLY A 209 -24.37 -30.80 -8.05
CA GLY A 209 -23.69 -31.61 -9.06
C GLY A 209 -24.55 -32.73 -9.61
N SER A 210 -23.93 -33.67 -10.31
CA SER A 210 -24.59 -34.84 -10.90
C SER A 210 -25.09 -35.85 -9.83
N GLU A 211 -24.52 -35.83 -8.63
CA GLU A 211 -24.87 -36.69 -7.49
C GLU A 211 -25.10 -35.87 -6.23
N GLU A 212 -25.79 -36.43 -5.22
CA GLU A 212 -26.20 -35.73 -3.98
C GLU A 212 -25.00 -35.13 -3.20
N ASN A 213 -23.83 -35.72 -3.28
CA ASN A 213 -22.61 -35.28 -2.61
C ASN A 213 -21.63 -34.51 -3.50
N LEU A 214 -22.05 -34.11 -4.71
CA LEU A 214 -21.27 -33.32 -5.63
C LEU A 214 -21.84 -31.91 -5.76
N VAL A 215 -20.95 -30.92 -5.85
CA VAL A 215 -21.32 -29.52 -6.07
C VAL A 215 -20.47 -28.89 -7.16
N ASN A 216 -21.09 -28.08 -7.97
CA ASN A 216 -20.41 -27.22 -8.95
C ASN A 216 -20.25 -25.82 -8.36
N LEU A 217 -19.01 -25.33 -8.34
CA LEU A 217 -18.72 -23.95 -7.99
C LEU A 217 -18.74 -23.11 -9.27
N VAL A 218 -19.76 -22.28 -9.43
CA VAL A 218 -19.84 -21.30 -10.51
C VAL A 218 -19.32 -19.97 -10.01
N VAL A 219 -18.29 -19.43 -10.64
CA VAL A 219 -17.73 -18.11 -10.35
C VAL A 219 -18.19 -17.16 -11.45
N ASP A 220 -19.17 -16.34 -11.12
CA ASP A 220 -19.70 -15.32 -12.03
C ASP A 220 -18.93 -14.02 -11.83
N VAL A 221 -18.35 -13.50 -12.92
CA VAL A 221 -17.51 -12.32 -12.88
C VAL A 221 -18.04 -11.23 -13.78
N GLU A 222 -17.94 -10.00 -13.34
CA GLU A 222 -18.19 -8.82 -14.14
C GLU A 222 -16.88 -8.10 -14.41
N GLU A 223 -16.45 -8.09 -15.68
CA GLU A 223 -15.16 -7.50 -16.06
C GLU A 223 -15.21 -5.98 -16.05
N ARG A 224 -14.09 -5.36 -15.67
CA ARG A 224 -13.87 -3.92 -15.81
C ARG A 224 -12.67 -3.63 -16.71
N SER A 225 -12.53 -2.38 -17.15
CA SER A 225 -11.34 -1.97 -17.89
C SER A 225 -10.07 -2.22 -17.09
N THR A 226 -9.12 -2.94 -17.69
CA THR A 226 -7.77 -3.19 -17.15
C THR A 226 -6.73 -2.29 -17.76
N THR A 227 -7.13 -1.48 -18.75
CA THR A 227 -6.27 -0.50 -19.40
C THR A 227 -6.44 0.86 -18.73
N ALA A 228 -5.32 1.45 -18.30
CA ALA A 228 -5.24 2.79 -17.74
C ALA A 228 -4.32 3.65 -18.60
N ILE A 229 -4.73 4.90 -18.81
CA ILE A 229 -3.90 5.94 -19.41
C ILE A 229 -3.83 7.07 -18.38
N GLU A 230 -2.62 7.41 -17.97
CA GLU A 230 -2.36 8.46 -17.01
C GLU A 230 -1.41 9.47 -17.66
N PHE A 231 -1.68 10.73 -17.49
CA PHE A 231 -0.76 11.80 -17.88
C PHE A 231 -0.78 12.89 -16.82
N GLY A 232 0.31 13.57 -16.67
CA GLY A 232 0.41 14.58 -15.65
C GLY A 232 1.76 15.28 -15.63
N VAL A 233 1.90 16.06 -14.57
CA VAL A 233 3.10 16.84 -14.28
C VAL A 233 3.68 16.34 -12.98
N THR A 234 4.98 16.05 -12.98
CA THR A 234 5.72 15.78 -11.74
C THR A 234 6.73 16.89 -11.49
N PHE A 235 7.02 17.16 -10.23
CA PHE A 235 8.07 18.04 -9.84
C PHE A 235 9.22 17.20 -9.31
N SER A 236 10.32 17.15 -10.04
CA SER A 236 11.55 16.49 -9.59
C SER A 236 12.33 17.42 -8.70
N GLY A 237 12.99 16.87 -7.67
CA GLY A 237 13.87 17.68 -6.82
C GLY A 237 14.96 18.36 -7.64
N VAL A 238 15.11 19.64 -7.41
CA VAL A 238 16.09 20.46 -8.11
C VAL A 238 17.47 20.06 -7.62
N THR A 239 18.21 19.30 -8.41
CA THR A 239 19.64 19.06 -8.20
C THR A 239 20.48 20.25 -8.66
N ASP A 240 19.93 21.07 -9.55
CA ASP A 240 20.51 22.32 -10.04
C ASP A 240 19.49 23.47 -9.82
N PRO A 241 19.84 24.55 -9.09
CA PRO A 241 18.96 25.69 -8.88
C PRO A 241 18.51 26.41 -10.17
N SER A 242 19.19 26.19 -11.28
CA SER A 242 18.86 26.76 -12.60
C SER A 242 17.88 25.89 -13.39
N ALA A 243 17.68 24.63 -13.00
CA ALA A 243 16.79 23.70 -13.69
C ALA A 243 15.34 23.90 -13.30
N TRP A 244 14.44 23.84 -14.27
CA TRP A 244 13.00 23.82 -14.01
C TRP A 244 12.61 22.45 -13.44
N PRO A 245 12.10 22.37 -12.20
CA PRO A 245 11.86 21.09 -11.54
C PRO A 245 10.58 20.39 -12.05
N VAL A 246 10.17 20.61 -13.28
CA VAL A 246 8.92 20.13 -13.85
C VAL A 246 9.18 19.09 -14.92
N SER A 247 8.61 17.91 -14.75
CA SER A 247 8.60 16.86 -15.75
C SER A 247 7.16 16.53 -16.15
N LEU A 248 6.93 16.33 -17.43
CA LEU A 248 5.69 15.79 -17.95
C LEU A 248 5.81 14.27 -18.03
N PHE A 249 4.72 13.56 -17.74
CA PHE A 249 4.67 12.11 -17.95
C PHE A 249 3.39 11.68 -18.64
N ALA A 250 3.50 10.58 -19.40
CA ALA A 250 2.41 9.83 -19.93
C ALA A 250 2.67 8.34 -19.67
N ASN A 251 1.72 7.66 -19.05
CA ASN A 251 1.79 6.25 -18.72
C ASN A 251 0.59 5.53 -19.34
N TRP A 252 0.87 4.50 -20.12
CA TRP A 252 -0.12 3.55 -20.59
C TRP A 252 0.16 2.19 -19.96
N LYS A 253 -0.87 1.55 -19.38
CA LYS A 253 -0.74 0.25 -18.73
C LYS A 253 -1.98 -0.57 -19.00
N ASP A 254 -1.79 -1.83 -19.41
CA ASP A 254 -2.85 -2.86 -19.37
C ASP A 254 -2.41 -3.97 -18.41
N SER A 255 -3.17 -4.11 -17.32
CA SER A 255 -2.88 -5.10 -16.27
C SER A 255 -3.34 -6.52 -16.63
N ASN A 256 -4.16 -6.66 -17.67
CA ASN A 256 -4.65 -7.95 -18.17
C ASN A 256 -4.55 -8.00 -19.70
N PHE A 257 -3.32 -7.86 -20.19
CA PHE A 257 -3.06 -7.80 -21.64
C PHE A 257 -3.53 -9.07 -22.34
N LEU A 258 -4.37 -8.89 -23.35
CA LEU A 258 -5.02 -9.97 -24.10
C LEU A 258 -5.79 -10.99 -23.22
N GLY A 259 -6.20 -10.59 -22.02
CA GLY A 259 -6.90 -11.46 -21.07
C GLY A 259 -6.03 -12.53 -20.41
N THR A 260 -4.71 -12.44 -20.50
CA THR A 260 -3.77 -13.47 -20.04
C THR A 260 -3.31 -13.29 -18.59
N GLY A 261 -3.80 -12.24 -17.89
CA GLY A 261 -3.36 -11.89 -16.55
C GLY A 261 -1.93 -11.33 -16.49
N LYS A 262 -1.35 -10.95 -17.64
CA LYS A 262 -0.04 -10.34 -17.75
C LYS A 262 -0.18 -8.83 -17.85
N THR A 263 0.78 -8.11 -17.30
CA THR A 263 0.81 -6.65 -17.37
C THR A 263 1.81 -6.19 -18.42
N ILE A 264 1.39 -5.23 -19.24
CA ILE A 264 2.29 -4.46 -20.10
C ILE A 264 2.11 -2.98 -19.76
N GLY A 265 3.21 -2.25 -19.71
CA GLY A 265 3.21 -0.82 -19.49
C GLY A 265 4.24 -0.09 -20.35
N VAL A 266 3.88 1.10 -20.79
CA VAL A 266 4.78 2.05 -21.45
C VAL A 266 4.71 3.35 -20.70
N ASN A 267 5.85 3.87 -20.28
CA ASN A 267 5.96 5.15 -19.60
C ASN A 267 6.88 6.07 -20.38
N VAL A 268 6.44 7.29 -20.59
CA VAL A 268 7.23 8.39 -21.18
C VAL A 268 7.28 9.51 -20.15
N THR A 269 8.48 9.92 -19.79
CA THR A 269 8.71 11.09 -18.92
C THR A 269 9.66 12.06 -19.60
N GLY A 270 9.36 13.34 -19.55
CA GLY A 270 10.19 14.37 -20.16
C GLY A 270 10.29 15.63 -19.33
N SER A 271 11.52 16.06 -19.08
CA SER A 271 11.90 17.39 -18.58
C SER A 271 13.01 17.97 -19.46
N ASN A 272 13.45 19.19 -19.15
CA ASN A 272 14.59 19.78 -19.85
C ASN A 272 15.86 18.96 -19.64
N ASP A 273 16.02 18.34 -18.46
CA ASP A 273 17.25 17.68 -18.05
C ASP A 273 17.19 16.15 -18.16
N GLU A 274 15.98 15.57 -18.29
CA GLU A 274 15.81 14.12 -18.38
C GLU A 274 14.62 13.74 -19.26
N GLN A 275 14.86 12.86 -20.23
CA GLN A 275 13.82 12.21 -21.01
C GLN A 275 13.96 10.70 -20.85
N VAL A 276 12.85 10.01 -20.56
CA VAL A 276 12.81 8.57 -20.33
C VAL A 276 11.66 7.96 -21.11
N LEU A 277 11.97 6.91 -21.86
CA LEU A 277 10.98 5.97 -22.41
C LEU A 277 11.22 4.61 -21.74
N SER A 278 10.20 4.06 -21.11
CA SER A 278 10.28 2.75 -20.45
C SER A 278 9.19 1.83 -20.95
N PHE A 279 9.55 0.57 -21.15
CA PHE A 279 8.63 -0.54 -21.40
C PHE A 279 8.77 -1.54 -20.28
N ASN A 280 7.63 -1.99 -19.70
CA ASN A 280 7.58 -2.92 -18.60
C ASN A 280 6.62 -4.07 -18.91
N PHE A 281 7.05 -5.28 -18.60
CA PHE A 281 6.29 -6.50 -18.69
C PHE A 281 6.30 -7.22 -17.33
N SER A 282 5.16 -7.81 -16.93
CA SER A 282 5.08 -8.64 -15.72
C SER A 282 4.11 -9.80 -15.92
N ASP A 283 4.53 -10.98 -15.49
CA ASP A 283 3.73 -12.21 -15.47
C ASP A 283 3.74 -12.78 -14.04
N PRO A 284 2.64 -12.67 -13.27
CA PRO A 284 2.57 -13.16 -11.89
C PRO A 284 2.53 -14.69 -11.78
N TRP A 285 2.29 -15.39 -12.89
CA TRP A 285 2.23 -16.86 -12.98
C TRP A 285 3.18 -17.40 -14.04
N PHE A 286 4.44 -17.01 -13.94
CA PHE A 286 5.46 -17.42 -14.89
C PHE A 286 5.63 -18.94 -14.91
N LEU A 287 5.60 -19.53 -16.11
CA LEU A 287 5.63 -20.99 -16.34
C LEU A 287 4.52 -21.75 -15.58
N ASN A 288 3.34 -21.16 -15.47
CA ASN A 288 2.18 -21.71 -14.74
C ASN A 288 2.47 -22.02 -13.25
N LYS A 289 3.40 -21.29 -12.66
CA LYS A 289 3.72 -21.34 -11.23
C LYS A 289 3.49 -19.95 -10.62
N PRO A 290 3.15 -19.82 -9.32
CA PRO A 290 2.97 -18.53 -8.65
C PRO A 290 4.34 -17.84 -8.43
N LEU A 291 5.02 -17.57 -9.54
CA LEU A 291 6.28 -16.86 -9.65
C LEU A 291 6.05 -15.58 -10.45
N ASN A 292 6.35 -14.44 -9.86
CA ASN A 292 6.26 -13.18 -10.57
C ASN A 292 7.54 -12.95 -11.38
N PHE A 293 7.44 -13.05 -12.69
CA PHE A 293 8.49 -12.64 -13.61
C PHE A 293 8.22 -11.22 -14.07
N SER A 294 9.26 -10.39 -14.08
CA SER A 294 9.21 -9.04 -14.66
C SER A 294 10.39 -8.80 -15.58
N ALA A 295 10.17 -8.06 -16.65
CA ALA A 295 11.20 -7.59 -17.56
C ALA A 295 10.93 -6.13 -17.92
N GLY A 296 12.00 -5.34 -18.02
CA GLY A 296 11.94 -3.93 -18.36
C GLY A 296 13.01 -3.55 -19.37
N PHE A 297 12.66 -2.60 -20.22
CA PHE A 297 13.57 -1.92 -21.11
C PHE A 297 13.35 -0.42 -20.97
N ASN A 298 14.44 0.36 -20.93
CA ASN A 298 14.33 1.81 -20.90
C ASN A 298 15.41 2.47 -21.77
N ILE A 299 15.05 3.62 -22.32
CA ILE A 299 15.94 4.56 -22.99
C ILE A 299 15.89 5.85 -22.20
N LYS A 300 17.06 6.39 -21.85
CA LYS A 300 17.16 7.63 -21.08
C LYS A 300 18.16 8.57 -21.74
N HIS A 301 17.78 9.82 -21.85
CA HIS A 301 18.67 10.92 -22.10
C HIS A 301 18.71 11.82 -20.88
N LYS A 302 19.90 12.19 -20.41
CA LYS A 302 20.09 13.04 -19.23
C LYS A 302 21.12 14.12 -19.51
N ALA A 303 20.78 15.36 -19.14
CA ALA A 303 21.75 16.45 -19.02
C ALA A 303 22.32 16.42 -17.59
N LEU A 304 23.62 16.28 -17.48
CA LEU A 304 24.32 16.04 -16.21
C LEU A 304 25.48 17.03 -16.06
N THR A 305 25.94 17.23 -14.83
CA THR A 305 27.09 18.05 -14.50
C THR A 305 28.20 17.23 -13.85
N ALA A 306 29.43 17.49 -14.21
CA ALA A 306 30.61 16.90 -13.60
C ALA A 306 31.68 17.96 -13.32
N LEU A 307 32.53 17.72 -12.31
CA LEU A 307 33.75 18.51 -12.13
C LEU A 307 34.76 18.14 -13.20
N TYR A 308 35.41 19.14 -13.76
CA TYR A 308 36.52 18.93 -14.69
C TYR A 308 37.81 19.54 -14.16
N TYR A 309 38.95 18.96 -14.57
CA TYR A 309 40.25 19.49 -14.29
C TYR A 309 40.63 20.45 -15.42
N ASN A 310 40.65 21.77 -15.12
CA ASN A 310 41.49 22.72 -15.78
C ASN A 310 42.43 23.26 -14.72
N TYR A 311 43.65 22.75 -14.68
CA TYR A 311 44.65 23.18 -13.72
C TYR A 311 45.08 24.60 -14.08
N VAL A 312 44.51 25.59 -13.42
CA VAL A 312 45.05 26.96 -13.37
C VAL A 312 45.64 27.10 -11.97
N PRO A 313 46.99 27.18 -11.85
CA PRO A 313 47.64 27.44 -10.56
C PRO A 313 47.09 28.74 -9.97
N GLY A 314 46.44 28.68 -8.82
CA GLY A 314 45.88 29.84 -8.11
C GLY A 314 44.38 30.09 -8.23
N GLY A 315 43.63 29.30 -8.94
CA GLY A 315 42.16 29.44 -9.07
C GLY A 315 41.39 28.95 -7.83
N VAL A 316 40.65 29.85 -7.17
CA VAL A 316 40.10 29.65 -5.83
C VAL A 316 38.62 29.28 -5.81
N ASN A 317 37.92 29.20 -6.93
CA ASN A 317 36.45 29.01 -6.91
C ASN A 317 36.03 27.71 -7.62
N LYS A 318 35.71 26.67 -6.83
CA LYS A 318 35.25 25.37 -7.35
C LYS A 318 34.02 25.44 -8.26
N SER A 319 33.16 26.45 -8.11
CA SER A 319 31.97 26.64 -8.94
C SER A 319 32.29 26.88 -10.43
N ASN A 320 33.47 27.38 -10.76
CA ASN A 320 33.89 27.63 -12.13
C ASN A 320 34.42 26.38 -12.86
N TYR A 321 34.45 25.22 -12.17
CA TYR A 321 35.03 23.98 -12.71
C TYR A 321 33.97 22.88 -12.94
N TYR A 322 32.70 23.26 -13.17
CA TYR A 322 31.66 22.36 -13.61
C TYR A 322 31.51 22.39 -15.12
N MET A 323 31.45 21.22 -15.71
CA MET A 323 31.09 21.03 -17.11
C MET A 323 29.71 20.37 -17.20
N ASN A 324 28.99 20.71 -18.25
CA ASN A 324 27.76 19.99 -18.62
C ASN A 324 28.09 18.87 -19.61
N TYR A 325 27.41 17.75 -19.50
CA TYR A 325 27.49 16.67 -20.47
C TYR A 325 26.15 15.98 -20.61
N ASP A 326 25.89 15.45 -21.80
CA ASP A 326 24.73 14.65 -22.10
C ASP A 326 25.07 13.18 -21.98
N GLN A 327 24.14 12.40 -21.43
CA GLN A 327 24.24 10.96 -21.36
C GLN A 327 23.04 10.31 -22.04
N LEU A 328 23.28 9.45 -23.01
CA LEU A 328 22.28 8.52 -23.57
C LEU A 328 22.52 7.14 -22.98
N SER A 329 21.50 6.53 -22.43
CA SER A 329 21.57 5.18 -21.88
C SER A 329 20.40 4.28 -22.27
N PHE A 330 20.69 2.97 -22.34
CA PHE A 330 19.73 1.89 -22.56
C PHE A 330 19.84 0.94 -21.39
N GLY A 331 18.72 0.67 -20.73
CA GLY A 331 18.65 -0.28 -19.60
C GLY A 331 17.81 -1.49 -19.96
N LEU A 332 18.28 -2.67 -19.58
CA LEU A 332 17.53 -3.93 -19.61
C LEU A 332 17.50 -4.48 -18.20
N GLU A 333 16.33 -4.93 -17.75
CA GLU A 333 16.17 -5.54 -16.44
C GLU A 333 15.26 -6.78 -16.57
N ALA A 334 15.60 -7.83 -15.83
CA ALA A 334 14.75 -9.00 -15.66
C ALA A 334 14.81 -9.47 -14.21
N ALA A 335 13.67 -9.83 -13.63
CA ALA A 335 13.59 -10.29 -12.25
C ALA A 335 12.57 -11.43 -12.11
N LEU A 336 12.82 -12.29 -11.13
CA LEU A 336 11.93 -13.37 -10.72
C LEU A 336 11.72 -13.28 -9.22
N GLY A 337 10.45 -13.35 -8.80
CA GLY A 337 10.07 -13.26 -7.40
C GLY A 337 9.04 -14.30 -6.99
N LYS A 338 9.03 -14.63 -5.71
CA LYS A 338 7.98 -15.44 -5.10
C LYS A 338 7.50 -14.78 -3.82
N ARG A 339 6.20 -14.86 -3.58
CA ARG A 339 5.55 -14.35 -2.39
C ARG A 339 4.94 -15.49 -1.59
N TRP A 340 5.19 -15.48 -0.28
CA TRP A 340 4.55 -16.35 0.71
C TRP A 340 3.73 -15.48 1.64
N VAL A 341 2.54 -15.93 1.99
CA VAL A 341 1.64 -15.21 2.90
C VAL A 341 1.48 -16.05 4.16
N TRP A 342 1.89 -15.48 5.29
CA TRP A 342 1.71 -16.06 6.62
C TRP A 342 0.67 -15.23 7.40
N ASN A 343 0.20 -15.74 8.51
CA ASN A 343 -0.81 -15.05 9.33
C ASN A 343 -0.31 -13.70 9.88
N PHE A 344 1.01 -13.53 10.07
CA PHE A 344 1.61 -12.33 10.68
C PHE A 344 2.25 -11.39 9.66
N ALA A 345 2.62 -11.86 8.47
CA ALA A 345 3.23 -11.05 7.43
C ALA A 345 3.26 -11.76 6.07
N ALA A 346 3.40 -11.01 5.00
CA ALA A 346 3.75 -11.53 3.69
C ALA A 346 5.27 -11.38 3.43
N PHE A 347 5.94 -12.47 3.12
CA PHE A 347 7.35 -12.47 2.70
C PHE A 347 7.44 -12.51 1.17
N THR A 348 8.26 -11.65 0.60
CA THR A 348 8.56 -11.65 -0.84
C THR A 348 10.07 -11.76 -1.03
N LEU A 349 10.51 -12.72 -1.81
CA LEU A 349 11.90 -12.85 -2.27
C LEU A 349 11.93 -12.59 -3.77
N THR A 350 12.75 -11.64 -4.20
CA THR A 350 12.92 -11.30 -5.61
C THR A 350 14.40 -11.23 -5.94
N GLY A 351 14.81 -11.80 -7.05
CA GLY A 351 16.15 -11.68 -7.59
C GLY A 351 16.10 -11.26 -9.05
N GLY A 352 17.07 -10.50 -9.48
CA GLY A 352 17.08 -9.99 -10.84
C GLY A 352 18.47 -9.63 -11.35
N VAL A 353 18.53 -9.38 -12.64
CA VAL A 353 19.70 -8.89 -13.36
C VAL A 353 19.34 -7.60 -14.06
N ALA A 354 20.29 -6.67 -14.12
CA ALA A 354 20.11 -5.43 -14.85
C ALA A 354 21.40 -5.12 -15.64
N ASN A 355 21.21 -4.60 -16.85
CA ASN A 355 22.26 -4.20 -17.76
C ASN A 355 22.00 -2.77 -18.18
N ASP A 356 23.00 -1.91 -18.02
CA ASP A 356 23.00 -0.51 -18.45
C ASP A 356 24.09 -0.29 -19.48
N PHE A 357 23.74 0.32 -20.61
CA PHE A 357 24.64 0.75 -21.67
C PHE A 357 24.55 2.27 -21.75
N ALA A 358 25.62 2.97 -21.39
CA ALA A 358 25.60 4.42 -21.35
C ALA A 358 26.73 5.02 -22.16
N ARG A 359 26.45 6.13 -22.85
CA ARG A 359 27.42 6.93 -23.62
C ARG A 359 27.30 8.38 -23.23
N ASN A 360 28.43 9.01 -22.96
CA ASN A 360 28.53 10.40 -22.59
C ASN A 360 29.02 11.25 -23.77
N PHE A 361 28.49 12.48 -23.87
CA PHE A 361 28.79 13.46 -24.91
C PHE A 361 29.20 14.77 -24.25
N TYR A 362 30.43 15.23 -24.53
CA TYR A 362 30.96 16.52 -24.11
C TYR A 362 32.16 16.90 -24.99
N ASP A 363 32.63 18.13 -24.91
CA ASP A 363 33.85 18.55 -25.63
C ASP A 363 35.10 18.12 -24.85
N ASN A 364 35.73 17.02 -25.26
CA ASN A 364 36.92 16.46 -24.61
C ASN A 364 38.20 17.23 -24.86
N LYS A 365 38.18 18.23 -25.75
CA LYS A 365 39.30 19.15 -25.94
C LYS A 365 39.35 20.24 -24.87
N LEU A 366 38.17 20.62 -24.37
CA LEU A 366 37.99 21.63 -23.33
C LEU A 366 37.94 21.05 -21.93
N TYR A 367 37.39 19.84 -21.78
CA TYR A 367 37.02 19.28 -20.47
C TYR A 367 37.65 17.92 -20.25
N VAL A 368 38.28 17.75 -19.08
CA VAL A 368 38.74 16.47 -18.57
C VAL A 368 38.01 16.19 -17.25
N PRO A 369 37.00 15.31 -17.24
CA PRO A 369 36.25 15.01 -16.03
C PRO A 369 37.12 14.45 -14.90
N VAL A 370 36.90 14.90 -13.67
CA VAL A 370 37.55 14.34 -12.47
C VAL A 370 37.05 12.91 -12.21
N ASP A 371 35.76 12.68 -12.48
CA ASP A 371 35.15 11.36 -12.35
C ASP A 371 35.48 10.52 -13.59
N THR A 372 36.36 9.54 -13.42
CA THR A 372 36.80 8.66 -14.51
C THR A 372 35.64 7.86 -15.11
N THR A 373 34.57 7.59 -14.36
CA THR A 373 33.38 6.90 -14.89
C THR A 373 32.65 7.71 -15.95
N VAL A 374 32.84 9.03 -15.99
CA VAL A 374 32.34 9.92 -17.04
C VAL A 374 33.19 9.80 -18.31
N SER A 375 34.51 9.81 -18.17
CA SER A 375 35.44 9.70 -19.33
C SER A 375 35.45 8.30 -19.95
N ASP A 376 35.25 7.23 -19.15
CA ASP A 376 35.21 5.87 -19.64
C ASP A 376 34.06 5.59 -20.62
N LYS A 377 32.98 6.39 -20.52
CA LYS A 377 31.80 6.34 -21.39
C LYS A 377 31.80 7.36 -22.51
N TYR A 378 32.92 8.14 -22.67
CA TYR A 378 33.02 9.10 -23.74
C TYR A 378 33.23 8.42 -25.10
N GLY A 379 32.44 8.82 -26.09
CA GLY A 379 32.56 8.36 -27.47
C GLY A 379 32.16 6.90 -27.73
N LYS A 380 31.95 6.09 -26.71
CA LYS A 380 31.56 4.67 -26.80
C LYS A 380 30.51 4.36 -25.74
N PHE A 381 29.71 3.29 -25.97
CA PHE A 381 28.84 2.78 -24.95
C PHE A 381 29.67 1.99 -23.92
N GLY A 382 29.69 2.49 -22.69
CA GLY A 382 30.14 1.73 -21.52
C GLY A 382 29.03 0.80 -21.05
N VAL A 383 29.40 -0.42 -20.65
CA VAL A 383 28.48 -1.44 -20.15
C VAL A 383 28.59 -1.48 -18.63
N GLN A 384 27.45 -1.64 -17.96
CA GLN A 384 27.40 -1.86 -16.51
C GLN A 384 26.36 -2.93 -16.19
N ASN A 385 26.80 -4.07 -15.68
CA ASN A 385 25.93 -5.18 -15.32
C ASN A 385 25.75 -5.25 -13.82
N SER A 386 24.60 -5.70 -13.39
CA SER A 386 24.36 -5.96 -11.98
C SER A 386 23.44 -7.17 -11.78
N ILE A 387 23.65 -7.87 -10.67
CA ILE A 387 22.73 -8.87 -10.14
C ILE A 387 22.28 -8.43 -8.75
N TRP A 388 21.03 -8.63 -8.44
CA TRP A 388 20.50 -8.24 -7.16
C TRP A 388 19.52 -9.25 -6.59
N VAL A 389 19.41 -9.26 -5.27
CA VAL A 389 18.41 -10.03 -4.52
C VAL A 389 17.80 -9.13 -3.45
N LYS A 390 16.47 -9.18 -3.30
CA LYS A 390 15.71 -8.45 -2.30
C LYS A 390 14.76 -9.40 -1.57
N GLY A 391 14.89 -9.43 -0.25
CA GLY A 391 13.91 -10.01 0.66
C GLY A 391 13.09 -8.92 1.32
N ALA A 392 11.77 -9.08 1.41
CA ALA A 392 10.89 -8.11 2.05
C ALA A 392 9.81 -8.80 2.87
N LEU A 393 9.59 -8.34 4.10
CA LEU A 393 8.50 -8.73 4.99
C LEU A 393 7.55 -7.56 5.14
N ASN A 394 6.25 -7.79 4.94
CA ASN A 394 5.23 -6.77 4.98
C ASN A 394 4.03 -7.22 5.83
N ALA A 395 3.82 -6.53 6.93
CA ALA A 395 2.71 -6.72 7.87
C ALA A 395 1.89 -5.43 8.06
N ARG A 396 1.96 -4.49 7.11
CA ARG A 396 1.18 -3.26 7.15
C ARG A 396 -0.28 -3.53 6.84
N ASP A 397 -1.18 -2.79 7.49
CA ASP A 397 -2.63 -2.87 7.27
C ASP A 397 -3.02 -2.51 5.84
N VAL A 398 -2.42 -1.46 5.27
CA VAL A 398 -2.58 -1.04 3.88
C VAL A 398 -1.22 -0.66 3.27
N LEU A 399 -1.09 -0.76 1.94
CA LEU A 399 0.17 -0.42 1.25
C LEU A 399 0.38 1.09 1.16
N PHE A 400 -0.70 1.84 0.89
CA PHE A 400 -0.68 3.30 0.82
C PHE A 400 -1.20 3.86 2.13
N ASP A 401 -0.47 4.80 2.72
CA ASP A 401 -0.79 5.48 3.97
C ASP A 401 -1.15 4.53 5.14
N PRO A 402 -0.24 3.62 5.51
CA PRO A 402 -0.47 2.66 6.57
C PRO A 402 -0.63 3.34 7.94
N SER A 403 -1.51 2.75 8.76
CA SER A 403 -1.80 3.22 10.11
C SER A 403 -1.36 2.26 11.21
N LYS A 404 -1.11 0.99 10.85
CA LYS A 404 -0.66 -0.06 11.76
C LYS A 404 0.25 -1.05 11.04
N GLY A 405 1.10 -1.72 11.82
CA GLY A 405 1.94 -2.79 11.34
C GLY A 405 3.38 -2.35 11.05
N TRP A 406 4.10 -3.15 10.29
CA TRP A 406 5.53 -2.94 10.04
C TRP A 406 5.94 -3.49 8.67
N PHE A 407 7.06 -3.00 8.18
CA PHE A 407 7.71 -3.47 6.98
C PHE A 407 9.22 -3.57 7.23
N ALA A 408 9.85 -4.60 6.68
CA ALA A 408 11.30 -4.73 6.68
C ALA A 408 11.78 -5.28 5.34
N SER A 409 12.89 -4.77 4.83
CA SER A 409 13.51 -5.31 3.62
C SER A 409 15.02 -5.22 3.65
N GLN A 410 15.66 -6.18 3.00
CA GLN A 410 17.09 -6.23 2.73
C GLN A 410 17.29 -6.47 1.25
N GLN A 411 18.14 -5.64 0.63
CA GLN A 411 18.55 -5.79 -0.75
C GLN A 411 20.08 -5.81 -0.84
N PHE A 412 20.59 -6.75 -1.60
CA PHE A 412 21.98 -6.77 -2.04
C PHE A 412 22.02 -6.60 -3.55
N LYS A 413 22.84 -5.69 -4.04
CA LYS A 413 23.07 -5.46 -5.48
C LYS A 413 24.55 -5.46 -5.74
N TRP A 414 24.99 -6.43 -6.52
CA TRP A 414 26.37 -6.53 -7.01
C TRP A 414 26.43 -5.88 -8.38
N THR A 415 27.25 -4.86 -8.52
CA THR A 415 27.50 -4.10 -9.75
C THR A 415 28.93 -4.35 -10.22
N GLY A 416 29.11 -4.56 -11.51
CA GLY A 416 30.41 -4.93 -12.08
C GLY A 416 30.62 -6.44 -12.10
N LEU A 417 30.06 -7.12 -13.11
CA LEU A 417 30.15 -8.59 -13.25
C LEU A 417 31.25 -9.00 -14.24
N LEU A 418 31.59 -8.13 -15.20
CA LEU A 418 32.53 -8.41 -16.28
C LEU A 418 33.84 -7.63 -16.07
N PRO A 419 34.92 -8.28 -15.61
CA PRO A 419 36.19 -7.62 -15.37
C PRO A 419 36.72 -6.92 -16.64
N LYS A 420 37.27 -5.72 -16.47
CA LYS A 420 37.88 -4.87 -17.52
C LYS A 420 36.93 -4.28 -18.57
N LEU A 421 35.65 -4.68 -18.56
CA LEU A 421 34.64 -4.14 -19.49
C LEU A 421 33.77 -3.06 -18.84
N GLU A 422 33.70 -3.04 -17.54
CA GLU A 422 32.86 -2.13 -16.76
C GLU A 422 33.71 -1.10 -16.04
N SER A 423 33.11 0.06 -15.72
CA SER A 423 33.82 1.16 -15.08
C SER A 423 33.72 1.16 -13.56
N GLU A 424 32.73 0.45 -13.00
CA GLU A 424 32.44 0.46 -11.57
C GLU A 424 32.23 -0.98 -11.05
N TYR A 425 32.85 -1.30 -9.91
CA TYR A 425 32.76 -2.61 -9.25
C TYR A 425 32.50 -2.42 -7.77
N PHE A 426 31.28 -2.70 -7.32
CA PHE A 426 30.91 -2.57 -5.91
C PHE A 426 29.73 -3.46 -5.54
N LEU A 427 29.64 -3.79 -4.25
CA LEU A 427 28.44 -4.37 -3.64
C LEU A 427 27.69 -3.25 -2.93
N ARG A 428 26.39 -3.13 -3.18
CA ARG A 428 25.48 -2.25 -2.46
C ARG A 428 24.58 -3.10 -1.55
N SER A 429 24.43 -2.66 -0.30
CA SER A 429 23.52 -3.25 0.68
C SER A 429 22.57 -2.18 1.16
N ASP A 430 21.27 -2.39 0.97
CA ASP A 430 20.21 -1.50 1.44
C ASP A 430 19.30 -2.26 2.42
N THR A 431 19.25 -1.81 3.66
CA THR A 431 18.36 -2.30 4.72
C THR A 431 17.31 -1.24 5.02
N LYS A 432 16.04 -1.62 5.11
CA LYS A 432 14.95 -0.70 5.45
C LYS A 432 14.04 -1.32 6.49
N GLY A 433 13.60 -0.53 7.44
CA GLY A 433 12.58 -0.87 8.43
C GLY A 433 11.56 0.26 8.57
N GLU A 434 10.29 -0.08 8.65
CA GLU A 434 9.18 0.85 8.90
C GLU A 434 8.27 0.28 9.97
N ILE A 435 7.72 1.14 10.82
CA ILE A 435 6.75 0.76 11.83
C ILE A 435 5.67 1.84 11.96
N TYR A 436 4.43 1.41 12.17
CA TYR A 436 3.26 2.27 12.22
C TYR A 436 2.41 1.93 13.43
N PHE A 437 2.05 2.96 14.21
CA PHE A 437 1.21 2.84 15.40
C PHE A 437 0.09 3.88 15.35
N THR A 438 -1.15 3.45 15.50
CA THR A 438 -2.25 4.35 15.81
C THR A 438 -2.20 4.70 17.29
N LEU A 439 -1.83 5.93 17.61
CA LEU A 439 -1.72 6.43 18.98
C LEU A 439 -3.09 6.81 19.56
N LEU A 440 -3.96 7.36 18.71
CA LEU A 440 -5.30 7.77 19.05
C LEU A 440 -6.22 7.51 17.84
N ASP A 441 -7.42 6.99 18.09
CA ASP A 441 -8.49 6.89 17.10
C ASP A 441 -9.82 7.07 17.84
N LYS A 442 -10.26 8.33 17.95
CA LYS A 442 -11.47 8.70 18.69
C LYS A 442 -12.51 9.27 17.73
N PRO A 443 -13.71 8.70 17.64
CA PRO A 443 -14.77 9.27 16.83
C PRO A 443 -15.20 10.63 17.43
N MET A 444 -15.14 11.68 16.62
CA MET A 444 -15.58 13.02 16.97
C MET A 444 -16.93 13.34 16.32
N SER A 445 -17.22 12.70 15.18
CA SER A 445 -18.50 12.73 14.50
C SER A 445 -18.74 11.38 13.81
N GLU A 446 -19.92 11.19 13.23
CA GLU A 446 -20.24 9.97 12.47
C GLU A 446 -19.34 9.75 11.25
N THR A 447 -18.73 10.82 10.74
CA THR A 447 -17.95 10.80 9.50
C THR A 447 -16.49 11.12 9.69
N TRP A 448 -16.07 11.52 10.90
CA TRP A 448 -14.68 11.90 11.15
C TRP A 448 -14.19 11.45 12.53
N ASN A 449 -13.02 10.84 12.53
CA ASN A 449 -12.29 10.44 13.74
C ASN A 449 -11.07 11.35 13.91
N LEU A 450 -10.85 11.82 15.14
CA LEU A 450 -9.57 12.38 15.52
C LEU A 450 -8.57 11.21 15.62
N LYS A 451 -7.70 11.09 14.64
CA LYS A 451 -6.74 10.01 14.55
C LYS A 451 -5.31 10.54 14.53
N PHE A 452 -4.44 9.95 15.34
CA PHE A 452 -3.01 10.20 15.30
C PHE A 452 -2.28 8.90 15.01
N VAL A 453 -1.43 8.92 13.99
CA VAL A 453 -0.58 7.79 13.60
C VAL A 453 0.88 8.21 13.71
N LEU A 454 1.66 7.45 14.49
CA LEU A 454 3.10 7.56 14.49
C LEU A 454 3.67 6.62 13.44
N ALA A 455 4.40 7.16 12.48
CA ALA A 455 5.15 6.43 11.47
C ALA A 455 6.64 6.65 11.72
N ALA A 456 7.40 5.57 11.84
CA ALA A 456 8.86 5.64 11.95
C ALA A 456 9.52 4.79 10.88
N TYR A 457 10.63 5.26 10.38
CA TYR A 457 11.46 4.64 9.37
C TYR A 457 12.92 4.65 9.80
N THR A 458 13.64 3.59 9.47
CA THR A 458 15.10 3.56 9.53
C THR A 458 15.66 2.81 8.32
N GLY A 459 16.72 3.34 7.74
CA GLY A 459 17.40 2.74 6.60
C GLY A 459 18.91 2.85 6.74
N PHE A 460 19.58 1.78 6.33
CA PHE A 460 21.04 1.72 6.21
C PHE A 460 21.40 1.36 4.79
N SER A 461 22.24 2.17 4.17
CA SER A 461 22.79 1.92 2.85
C SER A 461 24.30 1.91 2.90
N PHE A 462 24.90 0.88 2.32
CA PHE A 462 26.34 0.70 2.27
C PHE A 462 26.81 0.37 0.87
N LEU A 463 27.92 1.00 0.45
CA LEU A 463 28.63 0.69 -0.78
C LEU A 463 30.01 0.15 -0.43
N PHE A 464 30.30 -1.04 -0.89
CA PHE A 464 31.59 -1.72 -0.73
C PHE A 464 32.29 -1.77 -2.10
N PRO A 465 33.13 -0.77 -2.43
CA PRO A 465 33.87 -0.80 -3.69
C PRO A 465 34.89 -1.94 -3.70
N ALA A 466 35.06 -2.56 -4.86
CA ALA A 466 36.20 -3.45 -5.06
C ALA A 466 37.51 -2.64 -5.00
N GLN A 467 38.61 -3.29 -4.63
CA GLN A 467 39.88 -2.59 -4.44
C GLN A 467 40.31 -1.84 -5.72
N GLY A 468 40.51 -0.53 -5.58
CA GLY A 468 40.93 0.35 -6.67
C GLY A 468 39.82 0.73 -7.66
N SER A 469 38.57 0.27 -7.45
CA SER A 469 37.47 0.66 -8.32
C SER A 469 36.86 2.00 -7.88
N PRO A 470 36.67 2.96 -8.81
CA PRO A 470 35.93 4.18 -8.53
C PRO A 470 34.43 3.85 -8.36
N ILE A 471 33.72 4.69 -7.60
CA ILE A 471 32.26 4.78 -7.63
C ILE A 471 31.90 6.16 -8.15
N GLY A 472 31.20 6.21 -9.27
CA GLY A 472 30.75 7.45 -9.89
C GLY A 472 29.74 8.20 -9.02
N LYS A 473 29.65 9.52 -9.25
CA LYS A 473 28.76 10.42 -8.49
C LYS A 473 27.32 9.91 -8.41
N LEU A 474 26.81 9.33 -9.49
CA LEU A 474 25.41 8.85 -9.57
C LEU A 474 25.11 7.64 -8.66
N ASN A 475 26.14 6.88 -8.27
CA ASN A 475 25.99 5.69 -7.42
C ASN A 475 26.32 5.95 -5.95
N LYS A 476 26.96 7.08 -5.63
CA LYS A 476 27.25 7.45 -4.22
C LYS A 476 25.98 7.75 -3.44
N LEU A 477 26.06 7.55 -2.12
CA LEU A 477 25.00 7.88 -1.19
C LEU A 477 25.13 9.35 -0.77
N TYR A 478 24.01 10.07 -0.74
CA TYR A 478 24.00 11.48 -0.39
C TYR A 478 22.69 11.95 0.22
N ILE A 479 22.73 13.07 0.93
CA ILE A 479 21.53 13.76 1.42
C ILE A 479 20.92 14.50 0.24
N ASP A 480 19.66 14.20 -0.10
CA ASP A 480 18.96 14.79 -1.24
C ASP A 480 18.13 16.04 -0.87
N GLY A 481 17.85 16.24 0.42
CA GLY A 481 17.11 17.39 0.93
C GLY A 481 15.60 17.36 0.71
N MET A 482 15.07 16.30 0.08
CA MET A 482 13.68 16.12 -0.27
C MET A 482 13.08 14.84 0.37
N PHE A 483 13.69 13.69 0.16
CA PHE A 483 13.27 12.40 0.70
C PHE A 483 14.03 12.04 1.97
N ASN A 484 15.29 12.41 2.03
CA ASN A 484 16.11 12.29 3.22
C ASN A 484 16.77 13.63 3.55
N GLY A 485 16.81 14.01 4.83
CA GLY A 485 17.34 15.31 5.27
C GLY A 485 16.57 16.48 4.69
N ARG A 486 15.25 16.43 4.82
CA ARG A 486 14.35 17.46 4.31
C ARG A 486 14.79 18.86 4.73
N GLY A 487 14.94 19.76 3.77
CA GLY A 487 15.42 21.12 4.01
C GLY A 487 16.94 21.32 3.94
N TRP A 488 17.75 20.25 3.91
CA TRP A 488 19.17 20.36 3.57
C TRP A 488 19.35 20.67 2.08
N ALA A 489 20.48 21.25 1.72
CA ALA A 489 20.83 21.40 0.31
C ALA A 489 21.09 20.01 -0.29
N SER A 490 20.60 19.77 -1.51
CA SER A 490 20.94 18.56 -2.25
C SER A 490 22.45 18.47 -2.47
N ALA A 491 22.98 17.25 -2.54
CA ALA A 491 24.42 17.00 -2.79
C ALA A 491 24.94 17.51 -4.15
N GLY A 492 24.10 18.11 -4.97
CA GLY A 492 24.54 18.95 -6.09
C GLY A 492 25.60 19.97 -5.67
N ASP A 493 25.54 20.42 -4.42
CA ASP A 493 26.44 21.36 -3.79
C ASP A 493 27.78 20.75 -3.29
N GLN A 494 27.97 19.44 -3.48
CA GLN A 494 29.24 18.68 -3.31
C GLN A 494 30.07 18.95 -2.04
N SER A 495 29.44 19.30 -0.94
CA SER A 495 30.08 19.22 0.36
C SER A 495 30.45 17.76 0.64
N SER A 496 31.73 17.48 0.89
CA SER A 496 32.23 16.13 1.17
C SER A 496 31.52 15.45 2.35
N SER A 497 30.92 16.23 3.27
CA SER A 497 30.17 15.74 4.42
C SER A 497 28.77 15.24 4.10
N LEU A 498 28.21 15.55 2.93
CA LEU A 498 26.87 15.15 2.50
C LEU A 498 26.87 13.97 1.53
N VAL A 499 28.03 13.45 1.17
CA VAL A 499 28.20 12.38 0.16
C VAL A 499 29.15 11.32 0.71
N GLY A 500 28.83 10.05 0.53
CA GLY A 500 29.69 8.96 1.02
C GLY A 500 29.32 7.59 0.45
N HIS A 501 29.93 6.57 1.06
CA HIS A 501 29.66 5.16 0.77
C HIS A 501 28.86 4.47 1.88
N ALA A 502 28.54 5.18 2.95
CA ALA A 502 27.71 4.69 4.03
C ALA A 502 26.72 5.76 4.45
N MET A 503 25.46 5.40 4.60
CA MET A 503 24.39 6.31 5.02
C MET A 503 23.44 5.59 5.97
N TRP A 504 23.14 6.25 7.09
CA TRP A 504 22.04 5.93 7.96
C TRP A 504 21.00 7.04 7.87
N SER A 505 19.78 6.71 7.47
CA SER A 505 18.67 7.65 7.35
C SER A 505 17.49 7.16 8.17
N SER A 506 16.99 8.00 9.07
CA SER A 506 15.80 7.71 9.87
C SER A 506 14.88 8.91 9.89
N PHE A 507 13.60 8.65 10.01
CA PHE A 507 12.61 9.68 10.26
C PHE A 507 11.49 9.18 11.16
N ALA A 508 10.83 10.10 11.84
CA ALA A 508 9.57 9.88 12.52
C ALA A 508 8.55 10.93 12.05
N GLU A 509 7.30 10.52 11.84
CA GLU A 509 6.21 11.40 11.43
C GLU A 509 5.01 11.14 12.33
N LEU A 510 4.50 12.21 12.93
CA LEU A 510 3.18 12.21 13.56
C LEU A 510 2.17 12.68 12.50
N ARG A 511 1.28 11.79 12.10
CA ARG A 511 0.27 12.02 11.06
C ARG A 511 -1.10 12.19 11.68
N MET A 512 -1.82 13.22 11.27
CA MET A 512 -3.20 13.47 11.64
C MET A 512 -4.07 13.50 10.37
N PRO A 513 -4.71 12.37 9.98
CA PRO A 513 -5.63 12.34 8.85
C PRO A 513 -6.82 13.29 9.09
N ILE A 514 -6.98 14.30 8.25
CA ILE A 514 -8.11 15.23 8.26
C ILE A 514 -9.25 14.68 7.40
N ALA A 515 -8.90 14.21 6.21
CA ALA A 515 -9.79 13.44 5.35
C ALA A 515 -9.10 12.09 5.06
N PRO A 516 -9.53 10.99 5.71
CA PRO A 516 -8.88 9.70 5.57
C PRO A 516 -8.76 9.26 4.11
N GLY A 517 -7.55 8.85 3.69
CA GLY A 517 -7.25 8.48 2.31
C GLY A 517 -7.18 9.64 1.31
N VAL A 518 -7.38 10.88 1.74
CA VAL A 518 -7.27 12.08 0.90
C VAL A 518 -6.11 12.94 1.34
N PHE A 519 -6.15 13.49 2.56
CA PHE A 519 -5.04 14.30 3.07
C PHE A 519 -4.89 14.25 4.61
N SER A 520 -3.66 14.45 5.06
CA SER A 520 -3.28 14.54 6.47
C SER A 520 -2.38 15.75 6.73
N LEU A 521 -2.41 16.22 7.98
CA LEU A 521 -1.39 17.10 8.54
C LEU A 521 -0.32 16.21 9.16
N ASP A 522 0.93 16.49 8.85
CA ASP A 522 2.06 15.73 9.35
C ASP A 522 3.02 16.64 10.11
N PHE A 523 3.64 16.14 11.15
CA PHE A 523 4.84 16.74 11.75
C PHE A 523 5.96 15.71 11.65
N PHE A 524 7.07 16.08 11.05
CA PHE A 524 8.18 15.18 10.80
C PHE A 524 9.47 15.59 11.53
N THR A 525 10.31 14.60 11.75
CA THR A 525 11.70 14.79 12.15
C THR A 525 12.58 13.77 11.42
N ASP A 526 13.71 14.23 10.88
CA ASP A 526 14.71 13.40 10.21
C ASP A 526 16.02 13.39 11.00
N VAL A 527 16.69 12.26 10.93
CA VAL A 527 18.05 12.07 11.46
C VAL A 527 18.86 11.30 10.44
N ILE A 528 19.98 11.87 9.98
CA ILE A 528 20.80 11.26 8.95
C ILE A 528 22.27 11.39 9.30
N ALA A 529 23.02 10.33 9.00
CA ALA A 529 24.47 10.35 9.03
C ALA A 529 25.04 9.79 7.73
N VAL A 530 26.09 10.42 7.21
CA VAL A 530 26.80 9.99 6.01
C VAL A 530 28.28 9.88 6.31
N LYS A 531 28.88 8.76 5.90
CA LYS A 531 30.33 8.51 6.06
C LYS A 531 30.97 8.09 4.74
N GLU A 532 32.23 8.42 4.59
CA GLU A 532 33.02 8.08 3.40
C GLU A 532 33.08 6.58 3.12
N THR A 533 33.12 5.76 4.17
CA THR A 533 33.23 4.29 4.06
C THR A 533 32.31 3.60 5.07
N PRO A 534 31.85 2.37 4.79
CA PRO A 534 31.09 1.56 5.72
C PRO A 534 31.83 1.33 7.06
N LYS A 535 33.14 1.13 7.02
CA LYS A 535 33.96 0.97 8.23
C LYS A 535 33.83 2.18 9.16
N LYS A 536 33.97 3.39 8.64
CA LYS A 536 33.88 4.63 9.43
C LYS A 536 32.48 4.82 10.04
N MET A 537 31.42 4.31 9.41
CA MET A 537 30.08 4.35 9.99
C MET A 537 29.99 3.58 11.31
N PHE A 538 30.74 2.48 11.45
CA PHE A 538 30.73 1.66 12.67
C PHE A 538 31.83 2.05 13.69
N THR A 539 32.95 2.61 13.24
CA THR A 539 34.12 2.86 14.11
C THR A 539 34.31 4.31 14.49
N GLU A 540 33.79 5.26 13.71
CA GLU A 540 34.06 6.69 13.84
C GLU A 540 32.78 7.54 13.86
N LEU A 541 31.61 6.92 14.08
CA LEU A 541 30.35 7.65 14.18
C LEU A 541 30.31 8.45 15.48
N SER A 542 30.11 9.75 15.37
CA SER A 542 30.03 10.70 16.49
C SER A 542 28.78 11.57 16.39
N GLY A 543 28.44 12.30 17.44
CA GLY A 543 27.32 13.24 17.43
C GLY A 543 27.43 14.31 16.34
N ASN A 544 28.66 14.67 15.96
CA ASN A 544 28.93 15.69 14.94
C ASN A 544 28.61 15.24 13.50
N ASP A 545 28.35 13.96 13.28
CA ASP A 545 28.06 13.40 11.96
C ASP A 545 26.57 13.41 11.61
N PHE A 546 25.71 13.73 12.58
CA PHE A 546 24.27 13.70 12.40
C PHE A 546 23.73 15.03 11.88
N PHE A 547 22.94 14.92 10.84
CA PHE A 547 22.15 15.98 10.24
C PHE A 547 20.70 15.78 10.65
N PHE A 548 20.09 16.82 11.20
CA PHE A 548 18.71 16.80 11.69
C PHE A 548 17.86 17.74 10.85
N SER A 549 16.59 17.38 10.67
CA SER A 549 15.58 18.31 10.20
C SER A 549 14.21 17.99 10.82
N PHE A 550 13.35 18.98 10.85
CA PHE A 550 11.99 18.83 11.38
C PHE A 550 11.07 19.90 10.78
N GLY A 551 9.78 19.66 10.85
CA GLY A 551 8.79 20.64 10.44
C GLY A 551 7.39 20.09 10.24
N PRO A 552 6.42 20.98 10.01
CA PRO A 552 5.07 20.60 9.62
C PRO A 552 5.02 20.26 8.13
N GLY A 553 4.01 19.46 7.78
CA GLY A 553 3.72 19.09 6.40
C GLY A 553 2.25 18.86 6.16
N LEU A 554 1.85 18.99 4.92
CA LEU A 554 0.58 18.59 4.38
C LEU A 554 0.81 17.45 3.39
N ARG A 555 0.14 16.31 3.61
CA ARG A 555 0.24 15.12 2.78
C ARG A 555 -1.07 14.84 2.07
N PHE A 556 -1.03 14.67 0.78
CA PHE A 556 -2.11 14.12 -0.02
C PHE A 556 -1.84 12.64 -0.27
N SER A 557 -2.71 11.78 0.26
CA SER A 557 -2.56 10.31 0.23
C SER A 557 -3.32 9.67 -0.93
N LEU A 558 -3.57 10.43 -2.00
CA LEU A 558 -4.22 9.89 -3.21
C LEU A 558 -3.18 9.13 -4.04
N PRO A 559 -3.43 7.85 -4.42
CA PRO A 559 -2.48 7.09 -5.23
C PRO A 559 -2.13 7.75 -6.57
N GLN A 560 -3.07 8.50 -7.15
CA GLN A 560 -2.89 9.24 -8.40
C GLN A 560 -2.16 10.57 -8.20
N PHE A 561 -2.14 11.11 -6.98
CA PHE A 561 -1.56 12.40 -6.66
C PHE A 561 -0.91 12.38 -5.26
N PRO A 562 0.19 11.65 -5.09
CA PRO A 562 0.87 11.49 -3.81
C PRO A 562 1.76 12.71 -3.49
N LEU A 563 1.16 13.82 -3.12
CA LEU A 563 1.84 15.10 -2.89
C LEU A 563 2.12 15.34 -1.41
N ARG A 564 3.33 15.82 -1.11
CA ARG A 564 3.72 16.34 0.21
C ARG A 564 4.22 17.77 0.09
N LEU A 565 3.64 18.66 0.87
CA LEU A 565 4.07 20.05 1.03
C LEU A 565 4.64 20.18 2.45
N MET A 566 5.92 20.45 2.58
CA MET A 566 6.58 20.46 3.88
C MET A 566 7.34 21.77 4.08
N TRP A 567 7.41 22.22 5.33
CA TRP A 567 8.24 23.34 5.73
C TRP A 567 9.30 22.85 6.70
N ALA A 568 10.56 22.91 6.31
CA ALA A 568 11.66 22.25 6.98
C ALA A 568 12.65 23.23 7.59
N TRP A 569 12.99 23.02 8.86
CA TRP A 569 14.15 23.59 9.52
C TRP A 569 15.20 22.50 9.69
N SER A 570 16.47 22.84 9.52
CA SER A 570 17.56 21.87 9.60
C SER A 570 18.72 22.39 10.44
N PHE A 571 19.38 21.49 11.14
CA PHE A 571 20.53 21.76 11.99
C PHE A 571 21.41 20.51 12.13
N LYS A 572 22.63 20.69 12.59
CA LYS A 572 23.51 19.60 12.99
C LYS A 572 24.04 19.85 14.41
N MET A 573 24.52 18.80 15.04
CA MET A 573 25.27 18.92 16.29
C MET A 573 26.76 19.16 15.96
N ARG A 574 27.38 20.11 16.66
CA ARG A 574 28.81 20.33 16.60
C ARG A 574 29.34 20.59 18.01
N ASP A 575 30.20 19.71 18.50
CA ASP A 575 30.83 19.79 19.82
C ASP A 575 29.81 20.02 20.95
N GLY A 576 28.64 19.35 20.85
CA GLY A 576 27.55 19.45 21.82
C GLY A 576 26.61 20.66 21.64
N ALA A 577 26.86 21.55 20.67
CA ALA A 577 26.03 22.71 20.37
C ALA A 577 25.21 22.52 19.09
N PHE A 578 24.07 23.19 19.00
CA PHE A 578 23.24 23.22 17.80
C PHE A 578 23.81 24.21 16.77
N GLU A 579 24.24 23.72 15.63
CA GLU A 579 24.63 24.53 14.49
C GLU A 579 23.50 24.53 13.46
N TRP A 580 22.74 25.62 13.42
CA TRP A 580 21.63 25.78 12.49
C TRP A 580 22.13 25.94 11.05
N ASN A 581 21.44 25.28 10.14
CA ASN A 581 21.65 25.52 8.71
C ASN A 581 21.23 26.96 8.36
N THR A 582 22.18 27.77 7.88
CA THR A 582 21.96 29.19 7.60
C THR A 582 20.84 29.44 6.59
N SER A 583 20.63 28.52 5.64
CA SER A 583 19.57 28.62 4.64
C SER A 583 18.15 28.36 5.19
N THR A 584 18.03 27.73 6.36
CA THR A 584 16.73 27.38 6.93
C THR A 584 16.44 28.04 8.30
N LYS A 585 17.46 28.61 8.94
CA LYS A 585 17.40 29.09 10.32
C LYS A 585 16.27 30.09 10.59
N ASN A 586 16.08 31.08 9.74
CA ASN A 586 15.16 32.18 9.99
C ASN A 586 13.77 31.93 9.39
N THR A 587 13.69 31.35 8.19
CA THR A 587 12.46 31.24 7.40
C THR A 587 11.98 29.80 7.17
N GLY A 588 12.82 28.82 7.51
CA GLY A 588 12.62 27.45 7.03
C GLY A 588 12.84 27.34 5.52
N LYS A 589 12.73 26.14 4.99
CA LYS A 589 12.77 25.85 3.56
C LYS A 589 11.53 25.09 3.17
N PHE A 590 10.86 25.56 2.12
CA PHE A 590 9.77 24.82 1.52
C PHE A 590 10.31 23.61 0.76
N VAL A 591 9.74 22.43 1.04
CA VAL A 591 10.09 21.16 0.40
C VAL A 591 8.81 20.56 -0.17
N LEU A 592 8.86 20.22 -1.44
CA LEU A 592 7.76 19.62 -2.18
C LEU A 592 8.21 18.25 -2.68
N SER A 593 7.43 17.22 -2.42
CA SER A 593 7.71 15.88 -2.95
C SER A 593 6.45 15.17 -3.44
N PHE A 594 6.60 14.35 -4.47
CA PHE A 594 5.54 13.53 -5.07
C PHE A 594 5.76 12.05 -4.76
N ASN A 595 5.97 11.72 -3.50
CA ASN A 595 6.06 10.34 -3.07
C ASN A 595 5.42 10.16 -1.70
N LEU A 596 4.60 9.13 -1.54
CA LEU A 596 4.00 8.78 -0.24
C LEU A 596 4.95 7.97 0.64
N THR A 597 5.91 7.31 0.02
CA THR A 597 6.94 6.52 0.70
C THR A 597 8.29 7.18 0.50
N ASN A 598 9.11 7.24 1.54
CA ASN A 598 10.49 7.71 1.42
C ASN A 598 11.34 6.56 0.83
N GLN A 599 11.11 6.24 -0.44
CA GLN A 599 11.86 5.19 -1.16
C GLN A 599 12.93 5.79 -2.04
#